data_747397058bd4671a357b6590c1edc1bc
#
_entry.id   747397058bd4671a357b6590c1edc1bc
#
_cell.length_a   1.000
_cell.length_b   1.000
_cell.length_c   1.000
_cell.angle_alpha   90.00
_cell.angle_beta   90.00
_cell.angle_gamma   90.00
#
_symmetry.space_group_name_H-M   'P 1'
#
loop_
_entity.id
_entity.type
_entity.pdbx_description
1 polymer ?
#
loop_
_entity_poly.entity_id
_entity_poly.type
_entity_poly.pdbx_seq_one_letter_code
_entity_poly.pdbx_strand_id
1 'polypeptide(L)'
;MNFLELIKTGVNWVLNLGAATMLPIIMIIFGLILGQGFKKSFKSGVTIGIGFVGLNLVIQLLTNSVGAAAQALVKNLGVHLSIIDVGWPVGAAITFATPIAALLIPAIFIFNMILLYFNMTKTMDVDIWNYWHLIFPGAMVYYAFDKNIVLAIVVALINTFVIFKLADWTAPVIEHYFGLPGISLPHGETVNFAPIMYTLNKIEDKIPLLNKVVINEKIIEQKMGVFGEPLTIGLILGLILGALGRYNVANTLTLGIQMAAVMVLMPKMVGLLMEGLMPISEGAREFISKKFPGKEVYIGLDAAVVVGNPSNMAVALIMIPITIVLSIILPYNRLLPFADLAALPFTVIWAVAATKGNIFRGLINSIITMCGVFFIATNLGALTTTLGHAVGFAFPKGATMISGIDMSCHVTLWILLKIFDIKNLPVFLVGLIALIAYAGMWFWVRNDIKKQYNLDDNFNKIEGKLEK
;
A
#
# COMPACT_ATOMS: atom_id res chain seq x y z
N MET A 1 11.51 -32.95 -15.27
CA MET A 1 11.22 -31.69 -14.59
C MET A 1 11.23 -31.97 -13.11
N ASN A 2 12.13 -31.36 -12.35
CA ASN A 2 12.16 -31.61 -10.92
C ASN A 2 11.00 -30.84 -10.21
N PHE A 3 10.71 -31.18 -8.95
CA PHE A 3 9.58 -30.59 -8.20
C PHE A 3 9.66 -29.06 -8.13
N LEU A 4 10.85 -28.50 -8.00
CA LEU A 4 11.11 -27.05 -8.00
C LEU A 4 10.79 -26.37 -9.35
N GLU A 5 11.12 -27.03 -10.47
CA GLU A 5 10.78 -26.55 -11.81
C GLU A 5 9.27 -26.57 -12.06
N LEU A 6 8.58 -27.58 -11.54
CA LEU A 6 7.11 -27.66 -11.63
C LEU A 6 6.44 -26.51 -10.87
N ILE A 7 6.91 -26.26 -9.62
CA ILE A 7 6.41 -25.13 -8.82
C ILE A 7 6.69 -23.81 -9.53
N LYS A 8 7.92 -23.59 -10.00
CA LYS A 8 8.30 -22.37 -10.71
C LYS A 8 7.45 -22.14 -11.96
N THR A 9 7.19 -23.20 -12.73
CA THR A 9 6.35 -23.12 -13.94
C THR A 9 4.90 -22.78 -13.58
N GLY A 10 4.34 -23.42 -12.56
CA GLY A 10 2.98 -23.14 -12.10
C GLY A 10 2.82 -21.71 -11.55
N VAL A 11 3.77 -21.27 -10.74
CA VAL A 11 3.81 -19.89 -10.20
C VAL A 11 3.91 -18.86 -11.32
N ASN A 12 4.83 -19.06 -12.28
CA ASN A 12 4.98 -18.15 -13.40
C ASN A 12 3.71 -18.10 -14.28
N TRP A 13 3.05 -19.24 -14.47
CA TRP A 13 1.78 -19.28 -15.21
C TRP A 13 0.72 -18.45 -14.51
N VAL A 14 0.57 -18.60 -13.18
CA VAL A 14 -0.38 -17.82 -12.37
C VAL A 14 -0.04 -16.34 -12.43
N LEU A 15 1.23 -15.95 -12.26
CA LEU A 15 1.68 -14.55 -12.31
C LEU A 15 1.44 -13.91 -13.68
N ASN A 16 1.60 -14.69 -14.76
CA ASN A 16 1.35 -14.22 -16.13
C ASN A 16 -0.12 -13.95 -16.44
N LEU A 17 -1.07 -14.49 -15.66
CA LEU A 17 -2.50 -14.15 -15.81
C LEU A 17 -2.79 -12.69 -15.43
N GLY A 18 -1.99 -12.09 -14.58
CA GLY A 18 -2.21 -10.75 -14.03
C GLY A 18 -3.38 -10.68 -13.03
N ALA A 19 -3.39 -9.65 -12.18
CA ALA A 19 -4.39 -9.49 -11.10
C ALA A 19 -5.83 -9.48 -11.60
N ALA A 20 -6.08 -8.78 -12.69
CA ALA A 20 -7.42 -8.64 -13.26
C ALA A 20 -8.06 -9.97 -13.70
N THR A 21 -7.26 -10.99 -14.01
CA THR A 21 -7.75 -12.33 -14.42
C THR A 21 -7.70 -13.30 -13.24
N MET A 22 -6.63 -13.24 -12.47
CA MET A 22 -6.37 -14.22 -11.42
C MET A 22 -7.27 -14.03 -10.20
N LEU A 23 -7.44 -12.78 -9.74
CA LEU A 23 -8.27 -12.49 -8.57
C LEU A 23 -9.74 -12.94 -8.75
N PRO A 24 -10.42 -12.68 -9.89
CA PRO A 24 -11.73 -13.25 -10.20
C PRO A 24 -11.78 -14.77 -10.05
N ILE A 25 -10.80 -15.49 -10.61
CA ILE A 25 -10.77 -16.96 -10.56
C ILE A 25 -10.63 -17.43 -9.12
N ILE A 26 -9.70 -16.85 -8.35
CA ILE A 26 -9.52 -17.16 -6.93
C ILE A 26 -10.82 -16.89 -6.15
N MET A 27 -11.48 -15.76 -6.39
CA MET A 27 -12.71 -15.39 -5.70
C MET A 27 -13.90 -16.30 -6.08
N ILE A 28 -13.98 -16.78 -7.33
CA ILE A 28 -14.98 -17.80 -7.73
C ILE A 28 -14.74 -19.09 -6.94
N ILE A 29 -13.49 -19.59 -6.94
CA ILE A 29 -13.12 -20.82 -6.21
C ILE A 29 -13.40 -20.65 -4.72
N PHE A 30 -13.01 -19.50 -4.16
CA PHE A 30 -13.22 -19.21 -2.75
C PHE A 30 -14.71 -19.16 -2.39
N GLY A 31 -15.54 -18.48 -3.19
CA GLY A 31 -16.99 -18.45 -3.02
C GLY A 31 -17.63 -19.86 -3.08
N LEU A 32 -17.12 -20.74 -3.95
CA LEU A 32 -17.56 -22.15 -4.02
C LEU A 32 -17.17 -22.92 -2.74
N ILE A 33 -15.95 -22.76 -2.25
CA ILE A 33 -15.47 -23.37 -0.99
C ILE A 33 -16.33 -22.90 0.18
N LEU A 34 -16.74 -21.62 0.19
CA LEU A 34 -17.62 -21.04 1.19
C LEU A 34 -19.09 -21.49 1.07
N GLY A 35 -19.41 -22.30 0.06
CA GLY A 35 -20.76 -22.85 -0.12
C GLY A 35 -21.78 -21.89 -0.74
N GLN A 36 -21.35 -20.80 -1.37
CA GLN A 36 -22.25 -19.79 -1.97
C GLN A 36 -22.94 -20.25 -3.26
N GLY A 37 -22.53 -21.40 -3.83
CA GLY A 37 -23.01 -21.89 -5.10
C GLY A 37 -22.43 -21.16 -6.31
N PHE A 38 -22.41 -21.84 -7.47
CA PHE A 38 -21.73 -21.38 -8.68
C PHE A 38 -22.20 -20.01 -9.17
N LYS A 39 -23.53 -19.80 -9.27
CA LYS A 39 -24.10 -18.56 -9.84
C LYS A 39 -23.67 -17.32 -9.08
N LYS A 40 -23.73 -17.37 -7.73
CA LYS A 40 -23.34 -16.22 -6.87
C LYS A 40 -21.84 -16.01 -6.92
N SER A 41 -21.05 -17.08 -6.78
CA SER A 41 -19.57 -17.01 -6.84
C SER A 41 -19.07 -16.50 -8.19
N PHE A 42 -19.65 -16.99 -9.30
CA PHE A 42 -19.30 -16.54 -10.65
C PHE A 42 -19.60 -15.04 -10.85
N LYS A 43 -20.83 -14.61 -10.49
CA LYS A 43 -21.19 -13.18 -10.60
C LYS A 43 -20.23 -12.31 -9.78
N SER A 44 -19.95 -12.66 -8.51
CA SER A 44 -19.02 -11.97 -7.65
C SER A 44 -17.62 -11.87 -8.25
N GLY A 45 -17.05 -13.00 -8.67
CA GLY A 45 -15.70 -13.02 -9.25
C GLY A 45 -15.60 -12.18 -10.53
N VAL A 46 -16.58 -12.28 -11.44
CA VAL A 46 -16.59 -11.47 -12.68
C VAL A 46 -16.73 -9.99 -12.36
N THR A 47 -17.60 -9.61 -11.40
CA THR A 47 -17.75 -8.19 -10.98
C THR A 47 -16.45 -7.64 -10.38
N ILE A 48 -15.74 -8.44 -9.56
CA ILE A 48 -14.39 -8.09 -9.05
C ILE A 48 -13.43 -7.86 -10.22
N GLY A 49 -13.41 -8.77 -11.22
CA GLY A 49 -12.56 -8.62 -12.40
C GLY A 49 -12.83 -7.33 -13.17
N ILE A 50 -14.11 -7.01 -13.40
CA ILE A 50 -14.51 -5.75 -14.06
C ILE A 50 -14.02 -4.54 -13.26
N GLY A 51 -14.21 -4.54 -11.93
CA GLY A 51 -13.72 -3.49 -11.04
C GLY A 51 -12.21 -3.31 -11.13
N PHE A 52 -11.44 -4.41 -11.10
CA PHE A 52 -9.97 -4.38 -11.25
C PHE A 52 -9.51 -3.87 -12.61
N VAL A 53 -10.12 -4.31 -13.71
CA VAL A 53 -9.83 -3.77 -15.05
C VAL A 53 -10.12 -2.28 -15.10
N GLY A 54 -11.27 -1.84 -14.59
CA GLY A 54 -11.64 -0.43 -14.53
C GLY A 54 -10.67 0.38 -13.67
N LEU A 55 -10.28 -0.13 -12.49
CA LEU A 55 -9.28 0.49 -11.61
C LEU A 55 -7.94 0.65 -12.34
N ASN A 56 -7.45 -0.40 -12.99
CA ASN A 56 -6.20 -0.35 -13.74
C ASN A 56 -6.24 0.67 -14.89
N LEU A 57 -7.36 0.80 -15.59
CA LEU A 57 -7.52 1.83 -16.64
C LEU A 57 -7.41 3.25 -16.05
N VAL A 58 -8.00 3.48 -14.87
CA VAL A 58 -7.90 4.78 -14.19
C VAL A 58 -6.48 5.03 -13.67
N ILE A 59 -5.81 4.00 -13.12
CA ILE A 59 -4.39 4.10 -12.70
C ILE A 59 -3.50 4.40 -13.91
N GLN A 60 -3.72 3.75 -15.07
CA GLN A 60 -2.98 4.05 -16.29
C GLN A 60 -3.22 5.48 -16.77
N LEU A 61 -4.46 5.96 -16.72
CA LEU A 61 -4.78 7.35 -17.02
C LEU A 61 -4.02 8.31 -16.10
N LEU A 62 -4.00 8.04 -14.79
CA LEU A 62 -3.25 8.82 -13.81
C LEU A 62 -1.75 8.78 -14.10
N THR A 63 -1.18 7.59 -14.31
CA THR A 63 0.25 7.42 -14.62
C THR A 63 0.66 8.16 -15.88
N ASN A 64 -0.12 8.04 -16.95
CA ASN A 64 0.21 8.66 -18.24
C ASN A 64 0.07 10.20 -18.17
N SER A 65 -0.90 10.72 -17.43
CA SER A 65 -1.14 12.16 -17.31
C SER A 65 -0.19 12.81 -16.29
N VAL A 66 -0.17 12.31 -15.07
CA VAL A 66 0.65 12.85 -13.97
C VAL A 66 2.12 12.56 -14.19
N GLY A 67 2.47 11.34 -14.63
CA GLY A 67 3.86 10.97 -14.89
C GLY A 67 4.50 11.88 -15.94
N ALA A 68 3.81 12.17 -17.04
CA ALA A 68 4.30 13.10 -18.05
C ALA A 68 4.47 14.54 -17.52
N ALA A 69 3.49 15.01 -16.72
CA ALA A 69 3.56 16.35 -16.10
C ALA A 69 4.71 16.45 -15.08
N ALA A 70 4.90 15.41 -14.28
CA ALA A 70 6.00 15.32 -13.33
C ALA A 70 7.37 15.32 -14.01
N GLN A 71 7.53 14.58 -15.13
CA GLN A 71 8.73 14.62 -15.95
C GLN A 71 9.04 16.03 -16.47
N ALA A 72 8.02 16.69 -17.01
CA ALA A 72 8.17 18.05 -17.51
C ALA A 72 8.60 19.01 -16.37
N LEU A 73 7.98 18.87 -15.19
CA LEU A 73 8.32 19.69 -14.03
C LEU A 73 9.77 19.46 -13.57
N VAL A 74 10.19 18.22 -13.41
CA VAL A 74 11.58 17.85 -13.03
C VAL A 74 12.58 18.39 -14.04
N LYS A 75 12.30 18.20 -15.34
CA LYS A 75 13.14 18.73 -16.43
C LYS A 75 13.25 20.25 -16.38
N ASN A 76 12.13 20.94 -16.14
CA ASN A 76 12.09 22.40 -16.06
C ASN A 76 12.86 22.96 -14.85
N LEU A 77 12.91 22.21 -13.77
CA LEU A 77 13.65 22.57 -12.55
C LEU A 77 15.13 22.22 -12.62
N GLY A 78 15.58 21.51 -13.66
CA GLY A 78 16.99 21.13 -13.84
C GLY A 78 17.53 20.20 -12.76
N VAL A 79 16.67 19.37 -12.16
CA VAL A 79 17.03 18.48 -11.05
C VAL A 79 17.66 17.21 -11.57
N HIS A 80 18.84 16.87 -11.05
CA HIS A 80 19.54 15.62 -11.35
C HIS A 80 19.86 14.88 -10.06
N LEU A 81 19.18 13.77 -9.81
CA LEU A 81 19.42 12.88 -8.69
C LEU A 81 19.90 11.50 -9.21
N SER A 82 20.72 10.82 -8.41
CA SER A 82 21.45 9.62 -8.86
C SER A 82 20.62 8.33 -8.81
N ILE A 83 19.48 8.33 -8.13
CA ILE A 83 18.57 7.19 -8.03
C ILE A 83 17.29 7.56 -8.77
N ILE A 84 16.85 6.72 -9.70
CA ILE A 84 15.59 6.92 -10.44
C ILE A 84 14.51 6.04 -9.82
N ASP A 85 13.36 6.64 -9.57
CA ASP A 85 12.14 5.92 -9.19
C ASP A 85 11.60 5.17 -10.41
N VAL A 86 11.67 3.84 -10.37
CA VAL A 86 11.21 2.96 -11.45
C VAL A 86 9.78 2.45 -11.24
N GLY A 87 9.22 2.72 -10.07
CA GLY A 87 7.84 2.42 -9.72
C GLY A 87 7.59 0.99 -9.24
N TRP A 88 6.46 0.82 -8.57
CA TRP A 88 6.01 -0.46 -8.02
C TRP A 88 5.90 -1.61 -9.06
N PRO A 89 5.52 -1.38 -10.35
CA PRO A 89 5.44 -2.48 -11.30
C PRO A 89 6.82 -3.12 -11.54
N VAL A 90 7.87 -2.30 -11.53
CA VAL A 90 9.24 -2.79 -11.65
C VAL A 90 9.66 -3.45 -10.33
N GLY A 91 9.32 -2.87 -9.18
CA GLY A 91 9.56 -3.47 -7.86
C GLY A 91 8.98 -4.88 -7.76
N ALA A 92 7.72 -5.06 -8.17
CA ALA A 92 7.06 -6.36 -8.22
C ALA A 92 7.76 -7.32 -9.21
N ALA A 93 8.04 -6.85 -10.44
CA ALA A 93 8.65 -7.67 -11.48
C ALA A 93 10.04 -8.19 -11.09
N ILE A 94 10.92 -7.31 -10.58
CA ILE A 94 12.26 -7.74 -10.12
C ILE A 94 12.19 -8.68 -8.91
N THR A 95 11.23 -8.46 -8.00
CA THR A 95 11.02 -9.32 -6.83
C THR A 95 10.61 -10.72 -7.24
N PHE A 96 9.58 -10.85 -8.09
CA PHE A 96 9.12 -12.16 -8.56
C PHE A 96 10.14 -12.87 -9.47
N ALA A 97 11.02 -12.14 -10.17
CA ALA A 97 12.08 -12.71 -10.98
C ALA A 97 13.22 -13.31 -10.14
N THR A 98 13.29 -13.06 -8.83
CA THR A 98 14.33 -13.62 -7.97
C THR A 98 14.18 -15.13 -7.79
N PRO A 99 15.30 -15.89 -7.69
CA PRO A 99 15.24 -17.33 -7.47
C PRO A 99 14.50 -17.72 -6.18
N ILE A 100 14.53 -16.85 -5.16
CA ILE A 100 13.91 -17.09 -3.87
C ILE A 100 12.39 -16.92 -3.88
N ALA A 101 11.84 -16.16 -4.83
CA ALA A 101 10.39 -15.95 -4.94
C ALA A 101 9.61 -17.27 -5.09
N ALA A 102 10.13 -18.18 -5.91
CA ALA A 102 9.51 -19.51 -6.11
C ALA A 102 9.41 -20.34 -4.81
N LEU A 103 10.31 -20.11 -3.85
CA LEU A 103 10.28 -20.76 -2.53
C LEU A 103 9.38 -19.98 -1.56
N LEU A 104 9.44 -18.65 -1.59
CA LEU A 104 8.74 -17.80 -0.64
C LEU A 104 7.22 -17.76 -0.87
N ILE A 105 6.74 -17.83 -2.11
CA ILE A 105 5.30 -17.85 -2.39
C ILE A 105 4.60 -19.00 -1.63
N PRO A 106 4.95 -20.28 -1.84
CA PRO A 106 4.32 -21.37 -1.08
C PRO A 106 4.64 -21.32 0.41
N ALA A 107 5.86 -20.89 0.80
CA ALA A 107 6.23 -20.79 2.21
C ALA A 107 5.36 -19.76 2.97
N ILE A 108 5.12 -18.58 2.39
CA ILE A 108 4.26 -17.55 2.97
C ILE A 108 2.82 -18.03 3.07
N PHE A 109 2.31 -18.69 2.01
CA PHE A 109 0.95 -19.25 2.04
C PHE A 109 0.79 -20.29 3.16
N ILE A 110 1.70 -21.25 3.25
CA ILE A 110 1.70 -22.28 4.32
C ILE A 110 1.83 -21.61 5.69
N PHE A 111 2.70 -20.62 5.81
CA PHE A 111 2.89 -19.87 7.04
C PHE A 111 1.59 -19.14 7.46
N ASN A 112 0.88 -18.51 6.51
CA ASN A 112 -0.41 -17.89 6.80
C ASN A 112 -1.42 -18.92 7.33
N MET A 113 -1.50 -20.11 6.72
CA MET A 113 -2.37 -21.19 7.21
C MET A 113 -1.99 -21.65 8.63
N ILE A 114 -0.69 -21.77 8.92
CA ILE A 114 -0.18 -22.11 10.26
C ILE A 114 -0.59 -21.01 11.28
N LEU A 115 -0.39 -19.75 10.94
CA LEU A 115 -0.74 -18.63 11.82
C LEU A 115 -2.26 -18.58 12.10
N LEU A 116 -3.09 -18.82 11.10
CA LEU A 116 -4.56 -18.91 11.25
C LEU A 116 -4.96 -20.10 12.14
N TYR A 117 -4.32 -21.25 11.94
CA TYR A 117 -4.61 -22.44 12.74
C TYR A 117 -4.34 -22.20 14.23
N PHE A 118 -3.20 -21.57 14.56
CA PHE A 118 -2.82 -21.24 15.95
C PHE A 118 -3.43 -19.94 16.48
N ASN A 119 -4.35 -19.29 15.77
CA ASN A 119 -4.96 -18.00 16.13
C ASN A 119 -3.90 -16.87 16.33
N MET A 120 -2.77 -16.96 15.66
CA MET A 120 -1.73 -15.94 15.70
C MET A 120 -2.01 -14.78 14.75
N THR A 121 -2.87 -14.97 13.75
CA THR A 121 -3.48 -13.94 12.91
C THR A 121 -4.95 -14.21 12.66
N LYS A 122 -5.69 -13.18 12.30
CA LYS A 122 -7.07 -13.25 11.79
C LYS A 122 -7.11 -13.05 10.28
N THR A 123 -6.02 -12.58 9.67
CA THR A 123 -5.93 -12.28 8.24
C THR A 123 -5.64 -13.54 7.42
N MET A 124 -6.54 -13.87 6.49
CA MET A 124 -6.31 -14.83 5.42
C MET A 124 -5.99 -14.04 4.15
N ASP A 125 -4.72 -13.97 3.78
CA ASP A 125 -4.29 -13.24 2.59
C ASP A 125 -4.53 -14.08 1.33
N VAL A 126 -5.55 -13.68 0.57
CA VAL A 126 -5.97 -14.35 -0.67
C VAL A 126 -5.53 -13.60 -1.93
N ASP A 127 -4.95 -12.41 -1.76
CA ASP A 127 -4.51 -11.58 -2.85
C ASP A 127 -3.02 -11.78 -3.12
N ILE A 128 -2.71 -12.51 -4.19
CA ILE A 128 -1.32 -12.83 -4.54
C ILE A 128 -0.49 -11.58 -4.89
N TRP A 129 -1.14 -10.44 -5.20
CA TRP A 129 -0.40 -9.19 -5.40
C TRP A 129 0.22 -8.66 -4.11
N ASN A 130 -0.36 -8.95 -2.95
CA ASN A 130 0.30 -8.65 -1.68
C ASN A 130 1.62 -9.39 -1.51
N TYR A 131 1.75 -10.57 -2.17
CA TYR A 131 2.92 -11.43 -1.97
C TYR A 131 4.24 -10.81 -2.41
N TRP A 132 4.25 -9.93 -3.42
CA TRP A 132 5.52 -9.29 -3.76
C TRP A 132 6.04 -8.41 -2.62
N HIS A 133 5.18 -7.73 -1.87
CA HIS A 133 5.53 -6.97 -0.68
C HIS A 133 6.05 -7.85 0.47
N LEU A 134 5.55 -9.09 0.55
CA LEU A 134 5.98 -10.05 1.57
C LEU A 134 7.30 -10.72 1.18
N ILE A 135 7.53 -10.93 -0.13
CA ILE A 135 8.73 -11.56 -0.69
C ILE A 135 9.90 -10.57 -0.77
N PHE A 136 9.62 -9.30 -1.11
CA PHE A 136 10.63 -8.27 -1.34
C PHE A 136 11.65 -8.15 -0.20
N PRO A 137 11.27 -8.15 1.09
CA PRO A 137 12.25 -8.18 2.19
C PRO A 137 13.18 -9.38 2.16
N GLY A 138 12.66 -10.56 1.87
CA GLY A 138 13.48 -11.77 1.71
C GLY A 138 14.43 -11.67 0.53
N ALA A 139 13.96 -11.16 -0.61
CA ALA A 139 14.78 -10.95 -1.80
C ALA A 139 15.91 -9.95 -1.54
N MET A 140 15.61 -8.84 -0.88
CA MET A 140 16.61 -7.82 -0.51
C MET A 140 17.67 -8.41 0.43
N VAL A 141 17.24 -9.16 1.47
CA VAL A 141 18.17 -9.81 2.41
C VAL A 141 19.00 -10.90 1.72
N TYR A 142 18.41 -11.66 0.79
CA TYR A 142 19.14 -12.65 0.01
C TYR A 142 20.36 -12.02 -0.70
N TYR A 143 20.19 -10.88 -1.34
CA TYR A 143 21.29 -10.21 -2.02
C TYR A 143 22.18 -9.37 -1.10
N ALA A 144 21.67 -8.90 0.05
CA ALA A 144 22.47 -8.15 1.02
C ALA A 144 23.44 -9.05 1.80
N PHE A 145 23.12 -10.35 1.99
CA PHE A 145 23.86 -11.27 2.84
C PHE A 145 24.30 -12.52 2.08
N ASP A 146 25.12 -12.34 1.05
CA ASP A 146 25.82 -13.39 0.29
C ASP A 146 24.92 -14.54 -0.19
N LYS A 147 23.71 -14.23 -0.62
CA LYS A 147 22.68 -15.18 -1.08
C LYS A 147 22.30 -16.24 -0.02
N ASN A 148 22.27 -15.83 1.25
CA ASN A 148 21.86 -16.69 2.34
C ASN A 148 20.35 -16.97 2.30
N ILE A 149 19.98 -18.13 1.79
CA ILE A 149 18.57 -18.56 1.61
C ILE A 149 17.84 -18.65 2.96
N VAL A 150 18.49 -19.21 3.99
CA VAL A 150 17.86 -19.41 5.31
C VAL A 150 17.51 -18.06 5.93
N LEU A 151 18.47 -17.12 5.93
CA LEU A 151 18.23 -15.78 6.46
C LEU A 151 17.14 -15.06 5.67
N ALA A 152 17.13 -15.17 4.35
CA ALA A 152 16.12 -14.57 3.50
C ALA A 152 14.71 -15.09 3.81
N ILE A 153 14.55 -16.42 3.98
CA ILE A 153 13.26 -17.02 4.37
C ILE A 153 12.84 -16.53 5.77
N VAL A 154 13.74 -16.55 6.74
CA VAL A 154 13.44 -16.10 8.10
C VAL A 154 12.97 -14.66 8.10
N VAL A 155 13.67 -13.76 7.40
CA VAL A 155 13.30 -12.33 7.34
C VAL A 155 11.96 -12.12 6.61
N ALA A 156 11.72 -12.84 5.50
CA ALA A 156 10.43 -12.78 4.82
C ALA A 156 9.28 -13.21 5.73
N LEU A 157 9.43 -14.30 6.49
CA LEU A 157 8.40 -14.79 7.41
C LEU A 157 8.20 -13.86 8.60
N ILE A 158 9.27 -13.28 9.16
CA ILE A 158 9.16 -12.25 10.22
C ILE A 158 8.39 -11.04 9.69
N ASN A 159 8.77 -10.53 8.51
CA ASN A 159 8.06 -9.41 7.89
C ASN A 159 6.59 -9.74 7.64
N THR A 160 6.30 -10.92 7.09
CA THR A 160 4.93 -11.39 6.86
C THR A 160 4.11 -11.43 8.15
N PHE A 161 4.69 -11.95 9.24
CA PHE A 161 4.03 -11.97 10.54
C PHE A 161 3.69 -10.57 11.04
N VAL A 162 4.63 -9.62 10.93
CA VAL A 162 4.41 -8.22 11.33
C VAL A 162 3.30 -7.58 10.48
N ILE A 163 3.34 -7.77 9.15
CA ILE A 163 2.33 -7.25 8.23
C ILE A 163 0.94 -7.80 8.56
N PHE A 164 0.81 -9.11 8.79
CA PHE A 164 -0.47 -9.72 9.15
C PHE A 164 -0.98 -9.22 10.52
N LYS A 165 -0.09 -9.04 11.50
CA LYS A 165 -0.49 -8.47 12.80
C LYS A 165 -0.94 -7.02 12.66
N LEU A 166 -0.27 -6.21 11.87
CA LEU A 166 -0.70 -4.84 11.59
C LEU A 166 -2.05 -4.83 10.86
N ALA A 167 -2.25 -5.72 9.89
CA ALA A 167 -3.51 -5.88 9.17
C ALA A 167 -4.66 -6.29 10.11
N ASP A 168 -4.43 -7.25 11.01
CA ASP A 168 -5.41 -7.64 12.04
C ASP A 168 -5.85 -6.45 12.89
N TRP A 169 -4.87 -5.69 13.38
CA TRP A 169 -5.09 -4.59 14.33
C TRP A 169 -5.73 -3.37 13.68
N THR A 170 -5.58 -3.23 12.37
CA THR A 170 -6.14 -2.12 11.60
C THR A 170 -7.43 -2.49 10.86
N ALA A 171 -7.83 -3.76 10.83
CA ALA A 171 -9.07 -4.20 10.21
C ALA A 171 -10.33 -3.46 10.72
N PRO A 172 -10.47 -3.12 12.02
CA PRO A 172 -11.59 -2.29 12.48
C PRO A 172 -11.64 -0.90 11.84
N VAL A 173 -10.47 -0.32 11.51
CA VAL A 173 -10.39 0.97 10.79
C VAL A 173 -10.90 0.79 9.36
N ILE A 174 -10.52 -0.31 8.71
CA ILE A 174 -10.97 -0.65 7.35
C ILE A 174 -12.49 -0.81 7.31
N GLU A 175 -13.05 -1.51 8.31
CA GLU A 175 -14.50 -1.66 8.44
C GLU A 175 -15.22 -0.32 8.66
N HIS A 176 -14.79 0.47 9.65
CA HIS A 176 -15.55 1.63 10.08
C HIS A 176 -15.30 2.88 9.25
N TYR A 177 -14.05 3.12 8.82
CA TYR A 177 -13.70 4.32 8.06
C TYR A 177 -13.93 4.14 6.55
N PHE A 178 -13.53 2.98 6.02
CA PHE A 178 -13.67 2.69 4.59
C PHE A 178 -14.95 1.92 4.24
N GLY A 179 -15.72 1.45 5.22
CA GLY A 179 -16.98 0.74 5.02
C GLY A 179 -16.81 -0.70 4.52
N LEU A 180 -15.71 -1.39 4.86
CA LEU A 180 -15.30 -2.72 4.39
C LEU A 180 -15.33 -3.77 5.51
N PRO A 181 -16.48 -4.25 5.96
CA PRO A 181 -16.56 -5.24 7.03
C PRO A 181 -15.95 -6.58 6.62
N GLY A 182 -15.16 -7.17 7.52
CA GLY A 182 -14.53 -8.48 7.29
C GLY A 182 -13.32 -8.45 6.37
N ILE A 183 -12.81 -7.27 6.02
CA ILE A 183 -11.62 -7.08 5.19
C ILE A 183 -10.45 -6.58 6.05
N SER A 184 -9.25 -7.05 5.75
CA SER A 184 -7.98 -6.51 6.24
C SER A 184 -7.07 -6.19 5.06
N LEU A 185 -6.10 -5.31 5.26
CA LEU A 185 -5.15 -4.92 4.20
C LEU A 185 -3.72 -5.34 4.59
N PRO A 186 -3.31 -6.58 4.32
CA PRO A 186 -1.93 -7.03 4.53
C PRO A 186 -1.00 -6.53 3.42
N HIS A 187 -1.13 -5.26 3.04
CA HIS A 187 -0.39 -4.63 1.97
C HIS A 187 0.88 -3.98 2.53
N GLY A 188 2.02 -4.54 2.19
CA GLY A 188 3.30 -4.20 2.83
C GLY A 188 3.75 -2.75 2.63
N GLU A 189 3.40 -2.11 1.53
CA GLU A 189 3.67 -0.68 1.32
C GLU A 189 2.91 0.17 2.32
N THR A 190 1.62 -0.08 2.50
CA THR A 190 0.74 0.84 3.22
C THR A 190 0.71 0.60 4.73
N VAL A 191 0.47 -0.66 5.17
CA VAL A 191 0.17 -0.97 6.57
C VAL A 191 1.36 -0.71 7.51
N ASN A 192 2.58 -0.70 6.97
CA ASN A 192 3.79 -0.30 7.68
C ASN A 192 3.69 1.12 8.27
N PHE A 193 2.90 2.01 7.65
CA PHE A 193 2.75 3.38 8.13
C PHE A 193 1.67 3.53 9.21
N ALA A 194 0.80 2.56 9.42
CA ALA A 194 -0.27 2.69 10.41
C ALA A 194 0.24 3.10 11.80
N PRO A 195 1.27 2.46 12.41
CA PRO A 195 1.80 2.90 13.71
C PRO A 195 2.32 4.33 13.70
N ILE A 196 2.99 4.72 12.61
CA ILE A 196 3.60 6.06 12.46
C ILE A 196 2.50 7.11 12.34
N MET A 197 1.53 6.90 11.45
CA MET A 197 0.46 7.87 11.17
C MET A 197 -0.46 8.08 12.37
N TYR A 198 -0.83 7.01 13.08
CA TYR A 198 -1.59 7.14 14.32
C TYR A 198 -0.79 7.83 15.43
N THR A 199 0.54 7.63 15.47
CA THR A 199 1.42 8.33 16.41
C THR A 199 1.47 9.82 16.10
N LEU A 200 1.67 10.20 14.84
CA LEU A 200 1.66 11.59 14.40
C LEU A 200 0.32 12.26 14.71
N ASN A 201 -0.79 11.61 14.35
CA ASN A 201 -2.13 12.11 14.66
C ASN A 201 -2.32 12.35 16.17
N LYS A 202 -1.86 11.44 17.02
CA LYS A 202 -1.93 11.58 18.48
C LYS A 202 -1.06 12.73 19.01
N ILE A 203 0.07 13.02 18.36
CA ILE A 203 0.90 14.20 18.67
C ILE A 203 0.17 15.47 18.25
N GLU A 204 -0.40 15.50 17.04
CA GLU A 204 -1.17 16.64 16.53
C GLU A 204 -2.38 16.98 17.42
N ASP A 205 -3.04 15.98 18.01
CA ASP A 205 -4.14 16.18 18.97
C ASP A 205 -3.73 17.02 20.19
N LYS A 206 -2.44 17.03 20.55
CA LYS A 206 -1.88 17.82 21.64
C LYS A 206 -1.46 19.23 21.24
N ILE A 207 -1.44 19.54 19.93
CA ILE A 207 -1.06 20.85 19.41
C ILE A 207 -2.33 21.68 19.17
N PRO A 208 -2.60 22.73 19.98
CA PRO A 208 -3.90 23.43 19.95
C PRO A 208 -4.25 24.04 18.58
N LEU A 209 -3.24 24.39 17.78
CA LEU A 209 -3.44 24.96 16.44
C LEU A 209 -3.89 23.86 15.47
N LEU A 210 -3.27 22.69 15.49
CA LEU A 210 -3.56 21.59 14.57
C LEU A 210 -4.85 20.86 14.94
N ASN A 211 -5.13 20.72 16.24
CA ASN A 211 -6.34 20.06 16.74
C ASN A 211 -7.64 20.78 16.32
N LYS A 212 -7.61 22.12 16.19
CA LYS A 212 -8.78 22.91 15.84
C LYS A 212 -9.07 22.97 14.33
N VAL A 213 -8.10 22.63 13.49
CA VAL A 213 -8.27 22.67 12.03
C VAL A 213 -8.89 21.36 11.56
N VAL A 214 -10.14 21.43 11.14
CA VAL A 214 -10.86 20.29 10.55
C VAL A 214 -11.23 20.66 9.12
N ILE A 215 -10.54 20.03 8.16
CA ILE A 215 -10.81 20.18 6.73
C ILE A 215 -11.00 18.77 6.17
N ASN A 216 -12.23 18.41 5.88
CA ASN A 216 -12.56 17.15 5.22
C ASN A 216 -13.39 17.44 3.96
N GLU A 217 -13.57 16.42 3.13
CA GLU A 217 -14.31 16.52 1.89
C GLU A 217 -15.70 17.15 2.09
N LYS A 218 -16.47 16.68 3.09
CA LYS A 218 -17.82 17.20 3.36
C LYS A 218 -17.82 18.70 3.71
N ILE A 219 -16.83 19.16 4.48
CA ILE A 219 -16.69 20.58 4.83
C ILE A 219 -16.29 21.40 3.62
N ILE A 220 -15.39 20.87 2.77
CA ILE A 220 -14.99 21.55 1.52
C ILE A 220 -16.19 21.69 0.61
N GLU A 221 -16.93 20.59 0.37
CA GLU A 221 -18.14 20.61 -0.46
C GLU A 221 -19.20 21.56 0.08
N GLN A 222 -19.48 21.53 1.39
CA GLN A 222 -20.46 22.44 2.04
C GLN A 222 -20.07 23.92 1.96
N LYS A 223 -18.78 24.24 2.09
CA LYS A 223 -18.32 25.64 2.10
C LYS A 223 -18.05 26.21 0.72
N MET A 224 -17.60 25.36 -0.22
CA MET A 224 -17.16 25.77 -1.55
C MET A 224 -18.15 25.36 -2.65
N GLY A 225 -19.21 24.61 -2.32
CA GLY A 225 -20.17 24.10 -3.29
C GLY A 225 -19.50 23.36 -4.44
N VAL A 226 -19.82 23.69 -5.68
CA VAL A 226 -19.25 23.06 -6.88
C VAL A 226 -17.70 23.07 -6.90
N PHE A 227 -17.06 24.07 -6.30
CA PHE A 227 -15.61 24.16 -6.23
C PHE A 227 -15.00 23.17 -5.23
N GLY A 228 -15.78 22.62 -4.31
CA GLY A 228 -15.37 21.60 -3.35
C GLY A 228 -15.63 20.16 -3.81
N GLU A 229 -16.29 19.98 -4.94
CA GLU A 229 -16.55 18.65 -5.48
C GLU A 229 -15.26 17.98 -5.98
N PRO A 230 -15.13 16.64 -5.84
CA PRO A 230 -13.93 15.90 -6.29
C PRO A 230 -13.54 16.21 -7.74
N LEU A 231 -14.52 16.32 -8.64
CA LEU A 231 -14.24 16.65 -10.05
C LEU A 231 -13.55 18.01 -10.22
N THR A 232 -13.98 19.02 -9.46
CA THR A 232 -13.43 20.38 -9.56
C THR A 232 -12.06 20.46 -8.90
N ILE A 233 -11.87 19.76 -7.76
CA ILE A 233 -10.57 19.62 -7.12
C ILE A 233 -9.57 18.97 -8.09
N GLY A 234 -9.94 17.87 -8.74
CA GLY A 234 -9.12 17.21 -9.76
C GLY A 234 -8.77 18.14 -10.92
N LEU A 235 -9.76 18.86 -11.45
CA LEU A 235 -9.57 19.85 -12.52
C LEU A 235 -8.54 20.92 -12.13
N ILE A 236 -8.73 21.55 -10.97
CA ILE A 236 -7.84 22.62 -10.49
C ILE A 236 -6.41 22.09 -10.29
N LEU A 237 -6.24 20.93 -9.65
CA LEU A 237 -4.93 20.33 -9.43
C LEU A 237 -4.24 19.97 -10.76
N GLY A 238 -4.99 19.45 -11.74
CA GLY A 238 -4.44 19.17 -13.07
C GLY A 238 -4.03 20.45 -13.82
N LEU A 239 -4.80 21.52 -13.72
CA LEU A 239 -4.43 22.82 -14.29
C LEU A 239 -3.15 23.39 -13.65
N ILE A 240 -3.03 23.30 -12.31
CA ILE A 240 -1.84 23.74 -11.59
C ILE A 240 -0.62 22.91 -12.04
N LEU A 241 -0.74 21.57 -12.09
CA LEU A 241 0.36 20.69 -12.53
C LEU A 241 0.78 20.98 -13.98
N GLY A 242 -0.18 21.19 -14.88
CA GLY A 242 0.11 21.55 -16.28
C GLY A 242 0.84 22.89 -16.40
N ALA A 243 0.43 23.89 -15.63
CA ALA A 243 1.09 25.19 -15.58
C ALA A 243 2.51 25.08 -15.01
N LEU A 244 2.72 24.34 -13.92
CA LEU A 244 4.04 24.08 -13.34
C LEU A 244 4.95 23.27 -14.29
N GLY A 245 4.36 22.32 -15.05
CA GLY A 245 5.05 21.58 -16.11
C GLY A 245 5.34 22.39 -17.37
N ARG A 246 4.92 23.69 -17.41
CA ARG A 246 5.03 24.58 -18.56
C ARG A 246 4.38 24.02 -19.83
N TYR A 247 3.25 23.35 -19.66
CA TYR A 247 2.46 22.87 -20.78
C TYR A 247 1.79 24.05 -21.52
N ASN A 248 1.54 23.88 -22.82
CA ASN A 248 0.65 24.82 -23.53
C ASN A 248 -0.77 24.76 -22.99
N VAL A 249 -1.60 25.74 -23.32
CA VAL A 249 -2.96 25.86 -22.83
C VAL A 249 -3.79 24.60 -23.08
N ALA A 250 -3.71 24.03 -24.30
CA ALA A 250 -4.48 22.85 -24.67
C ALA A 250 -4.09 21.62 -23.79
N ASN A 251 -2.81 21.36 -23.62
CA ASN A 251 -2.31 20.24 -22.81
C ASN A 251 -2.62 20.46 -21.32
N THR A 252 -2.56 21.69 -20.83
CA THR A 252 -2.93 22.04 -19.44
C THR A 252 -4.42 21.77 -19.21
N LEU A 253 -5.31 22.18 -20.11
CA LEU A 253 -6.73 21.89 -20.03
C LEU A 253 -7.02 20.39 -20.09
N THR A 254 -6.33 19.67 -21.01
CA THR A 254 -6.44 18.21 -21.12
C THR A 254 -6.05 17.53 -19.83
N LEU A 255 -4.91 17.92 -19.22
CA LEU A 255 -4.48 17.39 -17.93
C LEU A 255 -5.50 17.67 -16.82
N GLY A 256 -6.08 18.87 -16.80
CA GLY A 256 -7.15 19.22 -15.87
C GLY A 256 -8.34 18.26 -15.97
N ILE A 257 -8.82 18.00 -17.18
CA ILE A 257 -9.95 17.08 -17.43
C ILE A 257 -9.57 15.63 -17.06
N GLN A 258 -8.35 15.19 -17.37
CA GLN A 258 -7.87 13.84 -17.00
C GLN A 258 -7.83 13.67 -15.49
N MET A 259 -7.35 14.65 -14.75
CA MET A 259 -7.32 14.61 -13.28
C MET A 259 -8.74 14.63 -12.67
N ALA A 260 -9.64 15.43 -13.23
CA ALA A 260 -11.06 15.40 -12.85
C ALA A 260 -11.67 14.01 -13.10
N ALA A 261 -11.37 13.39 -14.26
CA ALA A 261 -11.83 12.04 -14.57
C ALA A 261 -11.30 11.01 -13.57
N VAL A 262 -10.03 11.08 -13.19
CA VAL A 262 -9.45 10.19 -12.16
C VAL A 262 -10.22 10.32 -10.83
N MET A 263 -10.45 11.54 -10.36
CA MET A 263 -11.17 11.79 -9.09
C MET A 263 -12.60 11.24 -9.08
N VAL A 264 -13.25 11.17 -10.24
CA VAL A 264 -14.63 10.66 -10.35
C VAL A 264 -14.67 9.16 -10.62
N LEU A 265 -13.77 8.65 -11.49
CA LEU A 265 -13.81 7.26 -11.92
C LEU A 265 -13.20 6.31 -10.89
N MET A 266 -12.14 6.74 -10.17
CA MET A 266 -11.48 5.89 -9.19
C MET A 266 -12.46 5.37 -8.11
N PRO A 267 -13.24 6.20 -7.40
CA PRO A 267 -14.22 5.72 -6.42
C PRO A 267 -15.29 4.81 -7.03
N LYS A 268 -15.70 5.06 -8.29
CA LYS A 268 -16.69 4.21 -8.97
C LYS A 268 -16.15 2.81 -9.26
N MET A 269 -14.89 2.71 -9.68
CA MET A 269 -14.24 1.41 -9.92
C MET A 269 -14.05 0.63 -8.62
N VAL A 270 -13.66 1.32 -7.56
CA VAL A 270 -13.62 0.73 -6.21
C VAL A 270 -15.01 0.27 -5.77
N GLY A 271 -16.06 1.04 -6.03
CA GLY A 271 -17.45 0.64 -5.77
C GLY A 271 -17.85 -0.66 -6.45
N LEU A 272 -17.41 -0.89 -7.71
CA LEU A 272 -17.63 -2.15 -8.41
C LEU A 272 -16.86 -3.32 -7.77
N LEU A 273 -15.64 -3.10 -7.34
CA LEU A 273 -14.88 -4.11 -6.56
C LEU A 273 -15.65 -4.50 -5.30
N MET A 274 -16.18 -3.52 -4.58
CA MET A 274 -16.97 -3.72 -3.38
C MET A 274 -18.22 -4.52 -3.62
N GLU A 275 -18.98 -4.21 -4.69
CA GLU A 275 -20.19 -4.97 -5.08
C GLU A 275 -19.87 -6.47 -5.30
N GLY A 276 -18.69 -6.76 -5.87
CA GLY A 276 -18.24 -8.12 -6.07
C GLY A 276 -17.72 -8.81 -4.80
N LEU A 277 -17.05 -8.06 -3.90
CA LEU A 277 -16.45 -8.60 -2.68
C LEU A 277 -17.44 -8.86 -1.56
N MET A 278 -18.48 -8.03 -1.43
CA MET A 278 -19.48 -8.15 -0.36
C MET A 278 -20.08 -9.55 -0.22
N PRO A 279 -20.57 -10.21 -1.30
CA PRO A 279 -21.10 -11.55 -1.18
C PRO A 279 -20.07 -12.59 -0.71
N ILE A 280 -18.81 -12.45 -1.12
CA ILE A 280 -17.72 -13.35 -0.70
C ILE A 280 -17.42 -13.16 0.78
N SER A 281 -17.32 -11.92 1.23
CA SER A 281 -17.09 -11.57 2.64
C SER A 281 -18.22 -12.10 3.56
N GLU A 282 -19.49 -11.94 3.15
CA GLU A 282 -20.63 -12.49 3.87
C GLU A 282 -20.57 -14.03 3.95
N GLY A 283 -20.25 -14.70 2.82
CA GLY A 283 -20.08 -16.15 2.79
C GLY A 283 -18.95 -16.64 3.66
N ALA A 284 -17.82 -15.91 3.70
CA ALA A 284 -16.69 -16.22 4.58
C ALA A 284 -17.10 -16.13 6.05
N ARG A 285 -17.79 -15.05 6.43
CA ARG A 285 -18.30 -14.86 7.80
C ARG A 285 -19.25 -15.98 8.20
N GLU A 286 -20.19 -16.37 7.32
CA GLU A 286 -21.15 -17.44 7.59
C GLU A 286 -20.46 -18.82 7.68
N PHE A 287 -19.52 -19.11 6.79
CA PHE A 287 -18.75 -20.36 6.79
C PHE A 287 -17.92 -20.50 8.07
N ILE A 288 -17.21 -19.43 8.46
CA ILE A 288 -16.38 -19.42 9.65
C ILE A 288 -17.22 -19.57 10.91
N SER A 289 -18.33 -18.83 11.01
CA SER A 289 -19.27 -18.93 12.13
C SER A 289 -19.80 -20.36 12.34
N LYS A 290 -20.03 -21.08 11.24
CA LYS A 290 -20.52 -22.49 11.28
C LYS A 290 -19.41 -23.50 11.57
N LYS A 291 -18.23 -23.35 10.96
CA LYS A 291 -17.13 -24.33 11.03
C LYS A 291 -16.20 -24.11 12.21
N PHE A 292 -16.02 -22.85 12.64
CA PHE A 292 -15.09 -22.44 13.69
C PHE A 292 -15.80 -21.44 14.65
N PRO A 293 -16.75 -21.90 15.45
CA PRO A 293 -17.47 -21.04 16.37
C PRO A 293 -16.50 -20.26 17.25
N GLY A 294 -16.65 -18.93 17.31
CA GLY A 294 -15.79 -18.04 18.08
C GLY A 294 -14.49 -17.60 17.40
N LYS A 295 -14.22 -18.02 16.13
CA LYS A 295 -13.10 -17.48 15.33
C LYS A 295 -13.58 -16.36 14.40
N GLU A 296 -12.88 -15.25 14.47
CA GLU A 296 -13.01 -14.15 13.51
C GLU A 296 -11.88 -14.24 12.49
N VAL A 297 -12.19 -14.18 11.19
CA VAL A 297 -11.20 -14.18 10.10
C VAL A 297 -11.53 -13.04 9.15
N TYR A 298 -10.51 -12.29 8.77
CA TYR A 298 -10.56 -11.23 7.77
C TYR A 298 -10.02 -11.71 6.44
N ILE A 299 -10.64 -11.30 5.35
CA ILE A 299 -10.11 -11.52 4.00
C ILE A 299 -9.05 -10.46 3.74
N GLY A 300 -7.81 -10.91 3.57
CA GLY A 300 -6.68 -10.06 3.21
C GLY A 300 -6.73 -9.68 1.73
N LEU A 301 -6.80 -8.38 1.44
CA LEU A 301 -6.85 -7.84 0.08
C LEU A 301 -5.77 -6.76 -0.10
N ASP A 302 -5.50 -6.46 -1.38
CA ASP A 302 -4.68 -5.31 -1.77
C ASP A 302 -5.33 -3.99 -1.34
N ALA A 303 -4.50 -2.99 -1.02
CA ALA A 303 -4.95 -1.67 -0.62
C ALA A 303 -5.69 -0.89 -1.72
N ALA A 304 -5.64 -1.34 -2.97
CA ALA A 304 -6.40 -0.76 -4.07
C ALA A 304 -7.89 -0.61 -3.77
N VAL A 305 -8.46 -1.48 -2.91
CA VAL A 305 -9.88 -1.43 -2.52
C VAL A 305 -10.27 -0.18 -1.72
N VAL A 306 -9.30 0.58 -1.20
CA VAL A 306 -9.55 1.81 -0.40
C VAL A 306 -8.97 3.08 -1.01
N VAL A 307 -8.13 2.98 -2.05
CA VAL A 307 -7.48 4.18 -2.65
C VAL A 307 -8.48 5.21 -3.17
N GLY A 308 -9.65 4.76 -3.62
CA GLY A 308 -10.71 5.61 -4.16
C GLY A 308 -11.45 6.48 -3.13
N ASN A 309 -11.11 6.43 -1.85
CA ASN A 309 -11.68 7.33 -0.86
C ASN A 309 -11.39 8.79 -1.25
N PRO A 310 -12.40 9.68 -1.30
CA PRO A 310 -12.22 11.05 -1.82
C PRO A 310 -11.20 11.89 -1.05
N SER A 311 -11.17 11.80 0.30
CA SER A 311 -10.17 12.49 1.11
C SER A 311 -8.77 11.95 0.82
N ASN A 312 -8.65 10.62 0.58
CA ASN A 312 -7.39 9.98 0.21
C ASN A 312 -6.89 10.50 -1.14
N MET A 313 -7.76 10.56 -2.14
CA MET A 313 -7.42 11.09 -3.47
C MET A 313 -7.03 12.56 -3.41
N ALA A 314 -7.73 13.39 -2.63
CA ALA A 314 -7.38 14.80 -2.47
C ALA A 314 -5.98 14.97 -1.86
N VAL A 315 -5.68 14.26 -0.78
CA VAL A 315 -4.33 14.29 -0.15
C VAL A 315 -3.27 13.81 -1.14
N ALA A 316 -3.50 12.69 -1.81
CA ALA A 316 -2.55 12.11 -2.75
C ALA A 316 -2.19 13.07 -3.90
N LEU A 317 -3.19 13.70 -4.50
CA LEU A 317 -2.97 14.63 -5.61
C LEU A 317 -2.22 15.89 -5.17
N ILE A 318 -2.53 16.43 -4.00
CA ILE A 318 -1.79 17.57 -3.44
C ILE A 318 -0.35 17.16 -3.10
N MET A 319 -0.13 15.93 -2.66
CA MET A 319 1.21 15.40 -2.36
C MET A 319 2.10 15.28 -3.61
N ILE A 320 1.56 15.18 -4.83
CA ILE A 320 2.39 15.06 -6.05
C ILE A 320 3.39 16.22 -6.17
N PRO A 321 2.96 17.50 -6.27
CA PRO A 321 3.92 18.61 -6.34
C PRO A 321 4.77 18.73 -5.07
N ILE A 322 4.20 18.45 -3.90
CA ILE A 322 4.93 18.50 -2.63
C ILE A 322 6.06 17.46 -2.63
N THR A 323 5.80 16.23 -3.07
CA THR A 323 6.81 15.16 -3.16
C THR A 323 7.97 15.55 -4.06
N ILE A 324 7.68 16.19 -5.22
CA ILE A 324 8.71 16.70 -6.12
C ILE A 324 9.54 17.79 -5.42
N VAL A 325 8.89 18.74 -4.76
CA VAL A 325 9.61 19.80 -4.02
C VAL A 325 10.46 19.20 -2.90
N LEU A 326 9.92 18.28 -2.11
CA LEU A 326 10.66 17.57 -1.05
C LEU A 326 11.89 16.86 -1.62
N SER A 327 11.79 16.24 -2.78
CA SER A 327 12.94 15.55 -3.39
C SER A 327 14.11 16.48 -3.69
N ILE A 328 13.83 17.75 -3.91
CA ILE A 328 14.83 18.79 -4.24
C ILE A 328 15.44 19.39 -2.96
N ILE A 329 14.58 19.70 -1.97
CA ILE A 329 15.02 20.46 -0.79
C ILE A 329 15.66 19.59 0.30
N LEU A 330 15.39 18.28 0.30
CA LEU A 330 15.95 17.37 1.30
C LEU A 330 17.41 17.04 0.98
N PRO A 331 18.38 17.49 1.80
CA PRO A 331 19.81 17.43 1.46
C PRO A 331 20.37 16.02 1.41
N TYR A 332 19.72 15.06 2.06
CA TYR A 332 20.10 13.64 2.06
C TYR A 332 19.47 12.84 0.94
N ASN A 333 18.47 13.39 0.26
CA ASN A 333 17.74 12.64 -0.76
C ASN A 333 18.54 12.50 -2.04
N ARG A 334 18.50 11.27 -2.61
CA ARG A 334 19.09 10.93 -3.91
C ARG A 334 18.06 10.36 -4.88
N LEU A 335 16.82 10.11 -4.43
CA LEU A 335 15.74 9.59 -5.25
C LEU A 335 15.07 10.72 -6.04
N LEU A 336 15.03 10.57 -7.36
CA LEU A 336 14.19 11.36 -8.23
C LEU A 336 12.82 10.68 -8.33
N PRO A 337 11.76 11.25 -7.73
CA PRO A 337 10.42 10.67 -7.81
C PRO A 337 9.89 10.78 -9.23
N PHE A 338 9.32 9.68 -9.73
CA PHE A 338 8.91 9.61 -11.12
C PHE A 338 7.72 8.69 -11.32
N ALA A 339 7.94 7.36 -11.29
CA ALA A 339 6.90 6.40 -11.63
C ALA A 339 5.85 6.26 -10.52
N ASP A 340 6.28 6.28 -9.25
CA ASP A 340 5.40 6.11 -8.09
C ASP A 340 4.66 7.38 -7.67
N LEU A 341 4.83 8.52 -8.36
CA LEU A 341 3.97 9.68 -8.13
C LEU A 341 2.49 9.36 -8.38
N ALA A 342 2.21 8.42 -9.29
CA ALA A 342 0.87 7.91 -9.53
C ALA A 342 0.38 6.93 -8.45
N ALA A 343 1.30 6.35 -7.66
CA ALA A 343 1.00 5.44 -6.56
C ALA A 343 0.80 6.14 -5.20
N LEU A 344 0.98 7.47 -5.12
CA LEU A 344 0.76 8.24 -3.88
C LEU A 344 -0.60 7.98 -3.20
N PRO A 345 -1.71 7.66 -3.92
CA PRO A 345 -2.95 7.26 -3.25
C PRO A 345 -2.80 6.05 -2.32
N PHE A 346 -1.85 5.16 -2.54
CA PHE A 346 -1.54 4.05 -1.65
C PHE A 346 -0.74 4.51 -0.42
N THR A 347 0.26 5.35 -0.64
CA THR A 347 1.17 5.83 0.42
C THR A 347 0.46 6.65 1.50
N VAL A 348 -0.61 7.40 1.15
CA VAL A 348 -1.30 8.33 2.07
C VAL A 348 -2.49 7.70 2.81
N ILE A 349 -2.89 6.45 2.53
CA ILE A 349 -4.07 5.78 3.10
C ILE A 349 -4.14 5.93 4.62
N TRP A 350 -3.07 5.60 5.32
CA TRP A 350 -3.07 5.62 6.79
C TRP A 350 -2.96 7.03 7.37
N ALA A 351 -2.40 7.99 6.64
CA ALA A 351 -2.43 9.40 7.03
C ALA A 351 -3.86 9.93 7.07
N VAL A 352 -4.65 9.57 6.07
CA VAL A 352 -6.06 9.95 5.95
C VAL A 352 -6.93 9.18 6.95
N ALA A 353 -6.73 7.87 7.07
CA ALA A 353 -7.49 7.03 7.99
C ALA A 353 -7.25 7.43 9.46
N ALA A 354 -6.00 7.64 9.87
CA ALA A 354 -5.66 8.05 11.23
C ALA A 354 -6.27 9.40 11.61
N THR A 355 -6.40 10.31 10.64
CA THR A 355 -6.98 11.65 10.82
C THR A 355 -8.48 11.71 10.53
N LYS A 356 -9.13 10.56 10.31
CA LYS A 356 -10.58 10.44 10.02
C LYS A 356 -11.01 11.30 8.82
N GLY A 357 -10.20 11.33 7.77
CA GLY A 357 -10.45 12.10 6.56
C GLY A 357 -10.11 13.60 6.65
N ASN A 358 -9.42 14.05 7.70
CA ASN A 358 -8.95 15.42 7.77
C ASN A 358 -7.79 15.64 6.78
N ILE A 359 -8.10 16.31 5.66
CA ILE A 359 -7.16 16.53 4.55
C ILE A 359 -5.93 17.32 5.02
N PHE A 360 -6.11 18.36 5.85
CA PHE A 360 -5.00 19.20 6.32
C PHE A 360 -4.00 18.41 7.17
N ARG A 361 -4.50 17.66 8.16
CA ARG A 361 -3.66 16.81 9.02
C ARG A 361 -3.09 15.63 8.23
N GLY A 362 -3.88 15.04 7.34
CA GLY A 362 -3.43 13.99 6.42
C GLY A 362 -2.25 14.44 5.56
N LEU A 363 -2.26 15.69 5.06
CA LEU A 363 -1.14 16.27 4.33
C LEU A 363 0.12 16.42 5.21
N ILE A 364 -0.01 16.96 6.43
CA ILE A 364 1.12 17.11 7.34
C ILE A 364 1.77 15.74 7.62
N ASN A 365 0.94 14.74 7.96
CA ASN A 365 1.40 13.38 8.21
C ASN A 365 2.08 12.78 6.98
N SER A 366 1.53 12.97 5.80
CA SER A 366 2.10 12.48 4.54
C SER A 366 3.42 13.15 4.20
N ILE A 367 3.57 14.45 4.45
CA ILE A 367 4.84 15.18 4.26
C ILE A 367 5.93 14.61 5.16
N ILE A 368 5.64 14.45 6.46
CA ILE A 368 6.60 13.90 7.42
C ILE A 368 7.02 12.48 7.01
N THR A 369 6.04 11.66 6.63
CA THR A 369 6.32 10.28 6.22
C THR A 369 7.10 10.20 4.92
N MET A 370 6.79 11.06 3.95
CA MET A 370 7.55 11.12 2.68
C MET A 370 9.01 11.48 2.90
N CYS A 371 9.33 12.33 3.88
CA CYS A 371 10.73 12.56 4.27
C CYS A 371 11.43 11.26 4.72
N GLY A 372 10.73 10.41 5.50
CA GLY A 372 11.22 9.08 5.88
C GLY A 372 11.38 8.14 4.67
N VAL A 373 10.42 8.14 3.75
CA VAL A 373 10.46 7.34 2.52
C VAL A 373 11.68 7.70 1.67
N PHE A 374 11.96 8.98 1.47
CA PHE A 374 13.16 9.43 0.74
C PHE A 374 14.46 9.01 1.43
N PHE A 375 14.49 9.04 2.75
CA PHE A 375 15.62 8.52 3.51
C PHE A 375 15.84 7.03 3.27
N ILE A 376 14.77 6.22 3.36
CA ILE A 376 14.82 4.78 3.09
C ILE A 376 15.22 4.51 1.64
N ALA A 377 14.63 5.22 0.67
CA ALA A 377 14.92 5.09 -0.75
C ALA A 377 16.41 5.31 -1.07
N THR A 378 16.99 6.35 -0.47
CA THR A 378 18.41 6.65 -0.60
C THR A 378 19.29 5.54 -0.02
N ASN A 379 18.89 4.96 1.12
CA ASN A 379 19.61 3.86 1.77
C ASN A 379 19.49 2.54 0.99
N LEU A 380 18.33 2.27 0.39
CA LEU A 380 18.07 1.01 -0.33
C LEU A 380 18.51 1.06 -1.79
N GLY A 381 18.76 2.22 -2.37
CA GLY A 381 19.02 2.39 -3.80
C GLY A 381 20.13 1.49 -4.36
N ALA A 382 21.26 1.37 -3.68
CA ALA A 382 22.36 0.50 -4.10
C ALA A 382 21.94 -0.99 -4.09
N LEU A 383 21.23 -1.43 -3.06
CA LEU A 383 20.78 -2.82 -2.94
C LEU A 383 19.67 -3.14 -3.93
N THR A 384 18.72 -2.24 -4.14
CA THR A 384 17.67 -2.38 -5.17
C THR A 384 18.28 -2.46 -6.56
N THR A 385 19.31 -1.67 -6.82
CA THR A 385 20.08 -1.71 -8.07
C THR A 385 20.77 -3.06 -8.27
N THR A 386 21.39 -3.60 -7.21
CA THR A 386 21.99 -4.94 -7.22
C THR A 386 20.94 -6.01 -7.54
N LEU A 387 19.77 -5.92 -6.92
CA LEU A 387 18.65 -6.83 -7.19
C LEU A 387 18.20 -6.75 -8.65
N GLY A 388 18.02 -5.54 -9.19
CA GLY A 388 17.65 -5.33 -10.59
C GLY A 388 18.67 -5.94 -11.57
N HIS A 389 19.96 -5.72 -11.35
CA HIS A 389 21.03 -6.34 -12.18
C HIS A 389 21.02 -7.86 -12.08
N ALA A 390 20.83 -8.41 -10.88
CA ALA A 390 20.86 -9.85 -10.66
C ALA A 390 19.75 -10.61 -11.41
N VAL A 391 18.63 -9.95 -11.69
CA VAL A 391 17.50 -10.52 -12.46
C VAL A 391 17.48 -10.06 -13.92
N GLY A 392 18.51 -9.34 -14.38
CA GLY A 392 18.61 -8.90 -15.78
C GLY A 392 17.65 -7.76 -16.15
N PHE A 393 17.21 -6.96 -15.17
CA PHE A 393 16.35 -5.80 -15.46
C PHE A 393 17.10 -4.75 -16.30
N ALA A 394 16.47 -4.28 -17.38
CA ALA A 394 17.01 -3.22 -18.24
C ALA A 394 16.75 -1.86 -17.61
N PHE A 395 17.78 -1.18 -17.16
CA PHE A 395 17.66 0.11 -16.49
C PHE A 395 17.22 1.21 -17.46
N PRO A 396 16.43 2.19 -16.99
CA PRO A 396 16.10 3.37 -17.76
C PRO A 396 17.37 4.07 -18.27
N LYS A 397 17.30 4.64 -19.48
CA LYS A 397 18.45 5.33 -20.09
C LYS A 397 18.90 6.48 -19.18
N GLY A 398 20.19 6.46 -18.81
CA GLY A 398 20.80 7.46 -17.91
C GLY A 398 20.66 7.18 -16.40
N ALA A 399 19.96 6.10 -16.00
CA ALA A 399 19.89 5.69 -14.60
C ALA A 399 21.20 5.02 -14.18
N THR A 400 21.82 5.51 -13.11
CA THR A 400 22.97 4.86 -12.45
C THR A 400 22.53 3.93 -11.33
N MET A 401 21.45 4.28 -10.65
CA MET A 401 20.81 3.49 -9.61
C MET A 401 19.28 3.55 -9.74
N ILE A 402 18.61 2.53 -9.24
CA ILE A 402 17.15 2.46 -9.17
C ILE A 402 16.66 2.25 -7.75
N SER A 403 15.48 2.78 -7.47
CA SER A 403 14.66 2.49 -6.29
C SER A 403 13.21 2.84 -6.64
N GLY A 404 12.34 2.97 -5.65
CA GLY A 404 10.97 3.44 -5.81
C GLY A 404 10.44 4.00 -4.49
N ILE A 405 9.42 4.85 -4.56
CA ILE A 405 8.70 5.32 -3.38
C ILE A 405 8.04 4.11 -2.71
N ASP A 406 7.29 3.28 -3.46
CA ASP A 406 6.65 2.08 -2.97
C ASP A 406 7.66 1.12 -2.31
N MET A 407 8.72 0.72 -3.02
CA MET A 407 9.78 -0.14 -2.48
C MET A 407 10.37 0.39 -1.16
N SER A 408 10.36 1.70 -0.98
CA SER A 408 10.91 2.39 0.19
C SER A 408 9.90 2.60 1.32
N CYS A 409 8.63 2.30 1.06
CA CYS A 409 7.58 2.28 2.07
C CYS A 409 7.66 1.07 3.00
N HIS A 410 8.54 0.10 2.73
CA HIS A 410 8.75 -1.08 3.55
C HIS A 410 9.64 -0.76 4.77
N VAL A 411 9.07 -0.05 5.74
CA VAL A 411 9.78 0.36 6.98
C VAL A 411 10.36 -0.84 7.71
N THR A 412 9.60 -1.93 7.82
CA THR A 412 10.04 -3.18 8.47
C THR A 412 11.23 -3.80 7.75
N LEU A 413 11.27 -3.78 6.42
CA LEU A 413 12.43 -4.23 5.65
C LEU A 413 13.70 -3.44 6.03
N TRP A 414 13.60 -2.10 6.05
CA TRP A 414 14.75 -1.27 6.39
C TRP A 414 15.27 -1.57 7.80
N ILE A 415 14.36 -1.74 8.78
CA ILE A 415 14.69 -2.14 10.15
C ILE A 415 15.38 -3.50 10.18
N LEU A 416 14.81 -4.50 9.52
CA LEU A 416 15.33 -5.87 9.52
C LEU A 416 16.70 -5.97 8.84
N LEU A 417 16.93 -5.27 7.73
CA LEU A 417 18.25 -5.18 7.09
C LEU A 417 19.33 -4.66 8.05
N LYS A 418 18.99 -3.68 8.90
CA LYS A 418 19.93 -3.14 9.88
C LYS A 418 20.16 -4.10 11.06
N ILE A 419 19.11 -4.76 11.54
CA ILE A 419 19.22 -5.72 12.66
C ILE A 419 20.04 -6.96 12.28
N PHE A 420 19.90 -7.46 11.06
CA PHE A 420 20.63 -8.65 10.64
C PHE A 420 22.07 -8.37 10.19
N ASP A 421 22.48 -7.09 10.09
CA ASP A 421 23.90 -6.71 9.88
C ASP A 421 24.67 -6.70 11.21
N ILE A 422 24.70 -7.84 11.88
CA ILE A 422 25.36 -8.04 13.19
C ILE A 422 26.87 -7.82 13.15
N LYS A 423 27.49 -7.91 11.96
CA LYS A 423 28.92 -7.65 11.80
C LYS A 423 29.27 -6.17 11.90
N ASN A 424 28.30 -5.31 11.68
CA ASN A 424 28.45 -3.86 11.77
C ASN A 424 27.67 -3.32 12.97
N LEU A 425 28.31 -3.33 14.14
CA LEU A 425 27.66 -2.95 15.41
C LEU A 425 26.93 -1.59 15.36
N PRO A 426 27.46 -0.51 14.78
CA PRO A 426 26.72 0.75 14.63
C PRO A 426 25.42 0.59 13.83
N VAL A 427 25.45 -0.16 12.72
CA VAL A 427 24.27 -0.41 11.89
C VAL A 427 23.23 -1.25 12.64
N PHE A 428 23.67 -2.29 13.33
CA PHE A 428 22.82 -3.10 14.19
C PHE A 428 22.12 -2.27 15.27
N LEU A 429 22.84 -1.39 15.95
CA LEU A 429 22.28 -0.53 17.00
C LEU A 429 21.23 0.45 16.42
N VAL A 430 21.47 1.00 15.23
CA VAL A 430 20.48 1.85 14.54
C VAL A 430 19.21 1.03 14.25
N GLY A 431 19.33 -0.21 13.77
CA GLY A 431 18.21 -1.11 13.55
C GLY A 431 17.43 -1.43 14.83
N LEU A 432 18.14 -1.70 15.92
CA LEU A 432 17.54 -2.00 17.22
C LEU A 432 16.77 -0.78 17.78
N ILE A 433 17.35 0.41 17.72
CA ILE A 433 16.68 1.65 18.13
C ILE A 433 15.42 1.88 17.28
N ALA A 434 15.52 1.70 15.97
CA ALA A 434 14.38 1.86 15.06
C ALA A 434 13.27 0.83 15.35
N LEU A 435 13.62 -0.43 15.66
CA LEU A 435 12.65 -1.46 16.05
C LEU A 435 11.93 -1.08 17.35
N ILE A 436 12.69 -0.66 18.36
CA ILE A 436 12.12 -0.25 19.66
C ILE A 436 11.19 0.96 19.46
N ALA A 437 11.62 1.94 18.67
CA ALA A 437 10.82 3.12 18.36
C ALA A 437 9.53 2.73 17.61
N TYR A 438 9.62 1.91 16.57
CA TYR A 438 8.49 1.46 15.78
C TYR A 438 7.49 0.64 16.60
N ALA A 439 7.97 -0.32 17.38
CA ALA A 439 7.14 -1.08 18.31
C ALA A 439 6.53 -0.17 19.39
N GLY A 440 7.31 0.76 19.94
CA GLY A 440 6.85 1.75 20.92
C GLY A 440 5.72 2.64 20.39
N MET A 441 5.83 3.11 19.14
CA MET A 441 4.75 3.85 18.46
C MET A 441 3.48 3.02 18.45
N TRP A 442 3.55 1.75 18.03
CA TRP A 442 2.39 0.86 17.98
C TRP A 442 1.77 0.67 19.38
N PHE A 443 2.59 0.31 20.39
CA PHE A 443 2.10 0.12 21.75
C PHE A 443 1.47 1.39 22.34
N TRP A 444 1.92 2.56 21.92
CA TRP A 444 1.37 3.83 22.36
C TRP A 444 0.00 4.15 21.75
N VAL A 445 -0.23 3.79 20.49
CA VAL A 445 -1.47 4.14 19.76
C VAL A 445 -2.53 3.04 19.76
N ARG A 446 -2.14 1.77 19.92
CA ARG A 446 -3.08 0.63 19.82
C ARG A 446 -4.27 0.74 20.79
N ASN A 447 -4.06 1.30 21.99
CA ASN A 447 -5.11 1.47 22.97
C ASN A 447 -6.16 2.51 22.56
N ASP A 448 -5.76 3.49 21.75
CA ASP A 448 -6.70 4.50 21.24
C ASP A 448 -7.58 3.87 20.16
N ILE A 449 -7.02 3.02 19.29
CA ILE A 449 -7.76 2.24 18.29
C ILE A 449 -8.76 1.31 19.02
N LYS A 450 -8.31 0.57 20.05
CA LYS A 450 -9.20 -0.30 20.82
C LYS A 450 -10.36 0.47 21.47
N LYS A 451 -10.08 1.60 22.08
CA LYS A 451 -11.10 2.45 22.69
C LYS A 451 -12.07 3.02 21.67
N GLN A 452 -11.52 3.49 20.52
CA GLN A 452 -12.32 4.11 19.45
C GLN A 452 -13.34 3.12 18.87
N TYR A 453 -12.96 1.84 18.70
CA TYR A 453 -13.80 0.82 18.09
C TYR A 453 -14.38 -0.20 19.08
N ASN A 454 -14.30 0.06 20.37
CA ASN A 454 -14.82 -0.81 21.45
C ASN A 454 -14.31 -2.25 21.35
N LEU A 455 -12.98 -2.41 21.34
CA LEU A 455 -12.31 -3.69 21.16
C LEU A 455 -11.66 -4.18 22.45
N ASP A 456 -11.59 -5.51 22.64
CA ASP A 456 -10.85 -6.17 23.69
C ASP A 456 -9.32 -6.15 23.46
N ASP A 457 -8.55 -6.81 24.32
CA ASP A 457 -7.09 -6.88 24.20
C ASP A 457 -6.62 -7.66 22.99
N ASN A 458 -7.46 -8.52 22.43
CA ASN A 458 -7.21 -9.32 21.23
C ASN A 458 -7.78 -8.67 19.96
N PHE A 459 -8.25 -7.42 20.06
CA PHE A 459 -8.89 -6.69 18.96
C PHE A 459 -10.18 -7.38 18.45
N ASN A 460 -10.92 -8.07 19.34
CA ASN A 460 -12.27 -8.52 19.07
C ASN A 460 -13.28 -7.45 19.49
N LYS A 461 -14.44 -7.40 18.84
CA LYS A 461 -15.54 -6.53 19.26
C LYS A 461 -16.08 -6.98 20.61
N ILE A 462 -16.26 -6.05 21.53
CA ILE A 462 -16.89 -6.31 22.83
C ILE A 462 -18.40 -6.28 22.63
N GLU A 463 -19.07 -7.44 22.71
CA GLU A 463 -20.52 -7.55 22.62
C GLU A 463 -21.20 -6.79 23.75
N GLY A 464 -22.28 -6.04 23.46
CA GLY A 464 -23.16 -5.44 24.46
C GLY A 464 -22.97 -3.97 24.78
N LYS A 465 -22.03 -3.24 24.16
CA LYS A 465 -22.02 -1.76 24.20
C LYS A 465 -22.44 -1.23 22.85
N LEU A 466 -23.69 -0.78 22.75
CA LEU A 466 -24.21 -0.04 21.60
C LEU A 466 -23.33 1.18 21.31
N GLU A 467 -22.99 1.35 20.04
CA GLU A 467 -22.41 2.57 19.49
C GLU A 467 -23.24 3.78 19.92
N LYS A 468 -22.62 4.72 20.65
CA LYS A 468 -23.21 6.04 20.94
C LYS A 468 -22.65 7.04 19.95
#